data_5ab64fe3b8b61661e5aea155edb412fd
#
_entry.id   5ab64fe3b8b61661e5aea155edb412fd
#
_cell.length_a   1.000
_cell.length_b   1.000
_cell.length_c   1.000
_cell.angle_alpha   90.00
_cell.angle_beta   90.00
_cell.angle_gamma   90.00
#
_symmetry.space_group_name_H-M   'P 1'
#
loop_
_entity.id
_entity.type
_entity.pdbx_description
1 polymer ?
#
loop_
_entity_poly.entity_id
_entity_poly.type
_entity_poly.pdbx_seq_one_letter_code
_entity_poly.pdbx_strand_id
1 'polypeptide(L)'
;MEALIVARRRDISEQMVELLASPVITIVDVDANRARLAGEAFYRWGKSIDPASLNFGDCFAYATARGFGCPLLYIGNDFARTDIPSAIAP
;
A
#
# COMPACT_ATOMS: atom_id res chain seq x y z
N MET A 1 -8.97 0.64 -4.82
CA MET A 1 -10.15 -0.25 -4.72
C MET A 1 -10.55 -0.53 -3.28
N GLU A 2 -9.63 -0.95 -2.46
CA GLU A 2 -9.90 -1.22 -1.04
C GLU A 2 -10.40 0.03 -0.31
N ALA A 3 -9.81 1.20 -0.57
CA ALA A 3 -10.24 2.45 0.03
C ALA A 3 -11.70 2.78 -0.27
N LEU A 4 -12.18 2.50 -1.48
CA LEU A 4 -13.57 2.72 -1.86
C LEU A 4 -14.52 1.75 -1.15
N ILE A 5 -14.10 0.52 -0.92
CA ILE A 5 -14.89 -0.46 -0.17
C ILE A 5 -15.08 -0.01 1.28
N VAL A 6 -14.00 0.43 1.93
CA VAL A 6 -14.06 0.94 3.30
C VAL A 6 -14.90 2.21 3.38
N ALA A 7 -14.73 3.13 2.43
CA ALA A 7 -15.48 4.38 2.40
C ALA A 7 -16.99 4.14 2.25
N ARG A 8 -17.37 3.18 1.41
CA ARG A 8 -18.79 2.83 1.23
C ARG A 8 -19.41 2.29 2.51
N ARG A 9 -18.68 1.45 3.24
CA ARG A 9 -19.14 0.91 4.52
C ARG A 9 -19.32 1.99 5.59
N ARG A 10 -18.66 3.14 5.44
CA ARG A 10 -18.70 4.26 6.39
C ARG A 10 -19.51 5.44 5.90
N ASP A 11 -20.24 5.28 4.80
CA ASP A 11 -21.06 6.33 4.16
C ASP A 11 -20.26 7.59 3.78
N ILE A 12 -19.00 7.41 3.37
CA ILE A 12 -18.13 8.51 2.93
C ILE A 12 -17.61 8.29 1.52
N SER A 13 -18.32 7.49 0.71
CA SER A 13 -17.83 7.12 -0.63
C SER A 13 -17.72 8.31 -1.57
N GLU A 14 -18.62 9.31 -1.48
CA GLU A 14 -18.52 10.52 -2.31
C GLU A 14 -17.24 11.29 -2.03
N GLN A 15 -16.90 11.50 -0.76
CA GLN A 15 -15.68 12.16 -0.36
C GLN A 15 -14.44 11.38 -0.82
N MET A 16 -14.49 10.06 -0.77
CA MET A 16 -13.37 9.24 -1.24
C MET A 16 -13.20 9.37 -2.76
N VAL A 17 -14.29 9.35 -3.52
CA VAL A 17 -14.23 9.52 -4.97
C VAL A 17 -13.65 10.90 -5.33
N GLU A 18 -14.08 11.97 -4.65
CA GLU A 18 -13.53 13.29 -4.86
C GLU A 18 -12.03 13.35 -4.57
N LEU A 19 -11.60 12.74 -3.47
CA LEU A 19 -10.18 12.69 -3.11
C LEU A 19 -9.38 11.96 -4.18
N LEU A 20 -9.84 10.79 -4.64
CA LEU A 20 -9.14 10.00 -5.64
C LEU A 20 -9.10 10.70 -7.00
N ALA A 21 -10.06 11.59 -7.29
CA ALA A 21 -10.07 12.39 -8.51
C ALA A 21 -9.26 13.68 -8.39
N SER A 22 -8.77 14.00 -7.19
CA SER A 22 -7.99 15.21 -6.94
C SER A 22 -6.69 15.22 -7.75
N PRO A 23 -6.28 16.39 -8.32
CA PRO A 23 -5.01 16.46 -9.06
C PRO A 23 -3.77 16.25 -8.19
N VAL A 24 -3.88 16.27 -6.86
CA VAL A 24 -2.75 15.95 -5.97
C VAL A 24 -2.58 14.44 -5.75
N ILE A 25 -3.54 13.64 -6.20
CA ILE A 25 -3.51 12.17 -6.09
C ILE A 25 -3.31 11.57 -7.48
N THR A 26 -2.34 10.69 -7.60
CA THR A 26 -2.11 9.91 -8.81
C THR A 26 -2.46 8.45 -8.55
N ILE A 27 -3.34 7.90 -9.37
CA ILE A 27 -3.67 6.47 -9.32
C ILE A 27 -2.66 5.72 -10.17
N VAL A 28 -2.04 4.71 -9.60
CA VAL A 28 -1.01 3.90 -10.26
C VAL A 28 -1.58 2.54 -10.63
N ASP A 29 -1.44 2.16 -11.90
CA ASP A 29 -1.89 0.85 -12.36
C ASP A 29 -0.98 -0.27 -11.83
N VAL A 30 -1.57 -1.44 -11.64
CA VAL A 30 -0.82 -2.65 -11.34
C VAL A 30 -0.47 -3.31 -12.68
N ASP A 31 0.79 -3.20 -13.07
CA ASP A 31 1.32 -3.86 -14.27
C ASP A 31 2.07 -5.15 -13.89
N ALA A 32 2.57 -5.85 -14.91
CA ALA A 32 3.30 -7.11 -14.70
C ALA A 32 4.55 -6.92 -13.84
N ASN A 33 5.28 -5.82 -14.05
CA ASN A 33 6.47 -5.52 -13.25
C ASN A 33 6.11 -5.27 -11.79
N ARG A 34 5.03 -4.54 -11.54
CA ARG A 34 4.55 -4.28 -10.19
C ARG A 34 4.12 -5.57 -9.48
N ALA A 35 3.43 -6.45 -10.20
CA ALA A 35 3.02 -7.75 -9.67
C ALA A 35 4.24 -8.59 -9.31
N ARG A 36 5.29 -8.59 -10.13
CA ARG A 36 6.53 -9.31 -9.84
C ARG A 36 7.21 -8.77 -8.58
N LEU A 37 7.29 -7.46 -8.45
CA LEU A 37 7.88 -6.81 -7.28
C LEU A 37 7.07 -7.11 -6.00
N ALA A 38 5.74 -7.15 -6.12
CA ALA A 38 4.88 -7.51 -5.00
C ALA A 38 5.13 -8.97 -4.57
N GLY A 39 5.33 -9.86 -5.52
CA GLY A 39 5.68 -11.26 -5.24
C GLY A 39 7.01 -11.37 -4.51
N GLU A 40 8.02 -10.63 -4.93
CA GLU A 40 9.32 -10.59 -4.24
C GLU A 40 9.16 -10.05 -2.81
N ALA A 41 8.36 -9.00 -2.63
CA ALA A 41 8.07 -8.47 -1.31
C ALA A 41 7.40 -9.50 -0.40
N PHE A 42 6.48 -10.29 -0.95
CA PHE A 42 5.82 -11.35 -0.19
C PHE A 42 6.80 -12.43 0.27
N TYR A 43 7.75 -12.82 -0.60
CA TYR A 43 8.79 -13.77 -0.20
C TYR A 43 9.67 -13.25 0.92
N ARG A 44 9.88 -11.94 0.98
CA ARG A 44 10.75 -11.33 1.99
C ARG A 44 10.00 -10.99 3.28
N TRP A 45 8.80 -10.43 3.18
CA TRP A 45 8.07 -9.84 4.30
C TRP A 45 6.70 -10.45 4.56
N GLY A 46 6.32 -11.44 3.77
CA GLY A 46 4.95 -11.94 3.72
C GLY A 46 4.50 -12.68 4.96
N LYS A 47 3.19 -12.80 5.06
CA LYS A 47 2.52 -13.55 6.11
C LYS A 47 3.04 -14.99 6.14
N SER A 48 3.33 -15.51 7.33
CA SER A 48 3.90 -16.83 7.59
C SER A 48 5.36 -17.01 7.13
N ILE A 49 5.99 -15.97 6.59
CA ILE A 49 7.40 -15.99 6.16
C ILE A 49 8.25 -15.13 7.07
N ASP A 50 7.74 -13.94 7.43
CA ASP A 50 8.48 -12.93 8.20
C ASP A 50 7.58 -12.35 9.29
N PRO A 51 8.17 -11.91 10.43
CA PRO A 51 7.41 -11.23 11.50
C PRO A 51 6.64 -9.99 11.04
N ALA A 52 7.04 -9.33 9.94
CA ALA A 52 6.28 -8.23 9.36
C ALA A 52 4.90 -8.71 8.89
N SER A 53 4.80 -9.96 8.46
CA SER A 53 3.52 -10.61 8.19
C SER A 53 2.64 -9.85 7.20
N LEU A 54 3.22 -9.30 6.14
CA LEU A 54 2.49 -8.55 5.13
C LEU A 54 1.51 -9.47 4.39
N ASN A 55 0.28 -9.02 4.24
CA ASN A 55 -0.67 -9.72 3.37
C ASN A 55 -0.39 -9.35 1.91
N PHE A 56 -1.14 -9.96 0.99
CA PHE A 56 -0.90 -9.77 -0.44
C PHE A 56 -1.10 -8.30 -0.86
N GLY A 57 -2.16 -7.65 -0.37
CA GLY A 57 -2.42 -6.24 -0.66
C GLY A 57 -1.31 -5.32 -0.14
N ASP A 58 -0.80 -5.60 1.06
CA ASP A 58 0.31 -4.85 1.65
C ASP A 58 1.56 -4.93 0.77
N CYS A 59 1.81 -6.08 0.15
CA CYS A 59 2.96 -6.26 -0.72
C CYS A 59 2.87 -5.39 -1.98
N PHE A 60 1.68 -5.16 -2.53
CA PHE A 60 1.50 -4.22 -3.63
C PHE A 60 1.78 -2.78 -3.20
N ALA A 61 1.34 -2.37 -2.02
CA ALA A 61 1.63 -1.05 -1.47
C ALA A 61 3.13 -0.86 -1.26
N TYR A 62 3.78 -1.84 -0.65
CA TYR A 62 5.23 -1.84 -0.46
C TYR A 62 5.98 -1.73 -1.79
N ALA A 63 5.64 -2.58 -2.76
CA ALA A 63 6.29 -2.59 -4.06
C ALA A 63 6.11 -1.28 -4.82
N THR A 64 4.95 -0.64 -4.70
CA THR A 64 4.67 0.65 -5.32
C THR A 64 5.56 1.73 -4.72
N ALA A 65 5.64 1.81 -3.39
CA ALA A 65 6.48 2.80 -2.72
C ALA A 65 7.95 2.61 -3.07
N ARG A 66 8.43 1.37 -3.05
CA ARG A 66 9.83 1.05 -3.40
C ARG A 66 10.13 1.38 -4.86
N GLY A 67 9.21 1.05 -5.76
CA GLY A 67 9.39 1.30 -7.20
C GLY A 67 9.50 2.78 -7.54
N PHE A 68 8.83 3.64 -6.80
CA PHE A 68 8.92 5.10 -6.98
C PHE A 68 9.96 5.75 -6.07
N GLY A 69 10.63 5.00 -5.21
CA GLY A 69 11.58 5.56 -4.26
C GLY A 69 10.94 6.48 -3.23
N CYS A 70 9.69 6.22 -2.88
CA CYS A 70 8.91 7.05 -1.97
C CYS A 70 8.71 6.38 -0.63
N PRO A 71 8.55 7.18 0.45
CA PRO A 71 8.06 6.63 1.71
C PRO A 71 6.62 6.13 1.57
N LEU A 72 6.23 5.21 2.44
CA LEU A 72 4.89 4.64 2.46
C LEU A 72 4.07 5.27 3.58
N LEU A 73 2.85 5.72 3.26
CA LEU A 73 1.89 6.18 4.26
C LEU A 73 1.15 4.96 4.82
N TYR A 74 1.37 4.68 6.10
CA TYR A 74 0.74 3.55 6.76
C TYR A 74 0.50 3.83 8.24
N ILE A 75 -0.42 3.04 8.81
CA ILE A 75 -0.73 3.03 10.24
C ILE A 75 -0.55 1.59 10.73
N GLY A 76 -0.07 1.43 11.95
CA GLY A 76 0.17 0.11 12.54
C GLY A 76 1.64 -0.30 12.45
N ASN A 77 1.91 -1.58 12.74
CA ASN A 77 3.28 -2.06 12.93
C ASN A 77 3.80 -2.96 11.81
N ASP A 78 2.94 -3.38 10.87
CA ASP A 78 3.34 -4.37 9.87
C ASP A 78 4.46 -3.85 8.98
N PHE A 79 4.28 -2.67 8.38
CA PHE A 79 5.31 -2.07 7.53
C PHE A 79 6.51 -1.56 8.34
N ALA A 80 6.33 -1.25 9.62
CA ALA A 80 7.42 -0.80 10.48
C ALA A 80 8.50 -1.88 10.65
N ARG A 81 8.15 -3.13 10.44
CA ARG A 81 9.08 -4.26 10.49
C ARG A 81 9.79 -4.53 9.17
N THR A 82 9.47 -3.76 8.15
CA THR A 82 10.15 -3.81 6.85
C THR A 82 11.18 -2.70 6.74
N ASP A 83 11.85 -2.62 5.59
CA ASP A 83 12.84 -1.59 5.31
C ASP A 83 12.25 -0.34 4.66
N ILE A 84 10.92 -0.25 4.50
CA ILE A 84 10.29 0.90 3.84
C ILE A 84 10.18 2.10 4.80
N PRO A 85 10.63 3.30 4.40
CA PRO A 85 10.45 4.49 5.22
C PRO A 85 8.98 4.87 5.35
N SER A 86 8.60 5.36 6.53
CA SER A 86 7.27 5.91 6.75
C SER A 86 7.16 7.32 6.20
N ALA A 87 6.03 7.64 5.57
CA ALA A 87 5.72 9.01 5.14
C ALA A 87 5.33 9.91 6.31
N ILE A 88 4.93 9.29 7.42
CA ILE A 88 4.65 10.00 8.67
C ILE A 88 5.86 9.79 9.58
N ALA A 89 6.54 10.87 9.96
CA ALA A 89 7.69 10.77 10.84
C ALA A 89 7.26 10.20 12.20
N PRO A 90 8.07 9.30 12.80
CA PRO A 90 7.79 8.80 14.12
C PRO A 90 7.90 9.91 15.17
#